data_167bbe6aafed2c0af83fc75a7dc4e285
#
_entry.id   167bbe6aafed2c0af83fc75a7dc4e285
#
_cell.length_a   1.000
_cell.length_b   1.000
_cell.length_c   1.000
_cell.angle_alpha   90.00
_cell.angle_beta   90.00
_cell.angle_gamma   90.00
#
_symmetry.space_group_name_H-M   'P 1'
#
loop_
_entity.id
_entity.type
_entity.pdbx_description
1 polymer ?
#
loop_
_entity_poly.entity_id
_entity_poly.type
_entity_poly.pdbx_seq_one_letter_code
_entity_poly.pdbx_strand_id
1 'polypeptide(L)'
;WFVWTLLIDAAILGIGYLIAYRVKGNFTSEWKYETSLAKYLLKHSWPLAFSAILVTVYMKIGQLMVESFLGVGALGIYSTVVNWSESWYFIPVAIVTSVFPAIMNARRDDPLRYQKRLTDMYDLMVLISLGIAILMSFASTYIYQYFYAAEFAEGAKILSIHIWAGVFVFLGS
;
A
#
# COMPACT_ATOMS: atom_id res chain seq x y z
N TRP A 1 9.62 -22.61 -7.51
CA TRP A 1 9.73 -21.57 -8.54
C TRP A 1 9.43 -20.18 -7.96
N PHE A 2 8.35 -19.99 -7.25
CA PHE A 2 7.93 -18.68 -6.70
C PHE A 2 8.98 -18.01 -5.79
N VAL A 3 9.68 -18.78 -4.95
CA VAL A 3 10.74 -18.26 -4.08
C VAL A 3 11.92 -17.72 -4.89
N TRP A 4 12.26 -18.37 -6.00
CA TRP A 4 13.33 -17.93 -6.88
C TRP A 4 13.01 -16.61 -7.59
N THR A 5 11.76 -16.38 -7.98
CA THR A 5 11.34 -15.09 -8.56
C THR A 5 11.50 -13.94 -7.59
N LEU A 6 11.15 -14.14 -6.31
CA LEU A 6 11.36 -13.11 -5.27
C LEU A 6 12.84 -12.80 -5.03
N LEU A 7 13.71 -13.83 -5.04
CA LEU A 7 15.15 -13.63 -4.89
C LEU A 7 15.76 -12.89 -6.10
N ILE A 8 15.32 -13.23 -7.31
CA ILE A 8 15.78 -12.57 -8.53
C ILE A 8 15.34 -11.10 -8.54
N ASP A 9 14.09 -10.83 -8.19
CA ASP A 9 13.55 -9.45 -8.09
C ASP A 9 14.35 -8.62 -7.09
N ALA A 10 14.55 -9.14 -5.88
CA ALA A 10 15.35 -8.48 -4.85
C ALA A 10 16.81 -8.25 -5.29
N ALA A 11 17.41 -9.21 -6.01
CA ALA A 11 18.76 -9.07 -6.54
C ALA A 11 18.86 -8.00 -7.63
N ILE A 12 17.90 -7.97 -8.57
CA ILE A 12 17.84 -6.96 -9.63
C ILE A 12 17.69 -5.56 -9.03
N LEU A 13 16.79 -5.38 -8.06
CA LEU A 13 16.61 -4.11 -7.35
C LEU A 13 17.88 -3.70 -6.62
N GLY A 14 18.51 -4.62 -5.88
CA GLY A 14 19.74 -4.34 -5.14
C GLY A 14 20.90 -3.94 -6.06
N ILE A 15 21.09 -4.64 -7.18
CA ILE A 15 22.10 -4.29 -8.19
C ILE A 15 21.77 -2.94 -8.83
N GLY A 16 20.50 -2.69 -9.18
CA GLY A 16 20.05 -1.42 -9.74
C GLY A 16 20.34 -0.22 -8.82
N TYR A 17 20.09 -0.37 -7.52
CA TYR A 17 20.44 0.67 -6.53
C TYR A 17 21.95 0.87 -6.40
N LEU A 18 22.75 -0.18 -6.42
CA LEU A 18 24.21 -0.07 -6.37
C LEU A 18 24.78 0.63 -7.60
N ILE A 19 24.24 0.33 -8.79
CA ILE A 19 24.64 0.99 -10.04
C ILE A 19 24.26 2.47 -9.97
N ALA A 20 23.01 2.80 -9.60
CA ALA A 20 22.55 4.18 -9.47
C ALA A 20 23.38 4.98 -8.44
N TYR A 21 23.77 4.35 -7.35
CA TYR A 21 24.62 4.95 -6.31
C TYR A 21 26.01 5.29 -6.86
N ARG A 22 26.62 4.35 -7.61
CA ARG A 22 27.93 4.57 -8.25
C ARG A 22 27.90 5.62 -9.35
N VAL A 23 26.86 5.63 -10.19
CA VAL A 23 26.69 6.63 -11.26
C VAL A 23 26.61 8.06 -10.69
N LYS A 24 26.09 8.21 -9.46
CA LYS A 24 26.08 9.50 -8.75
C LYS A 24 27.44 9.88 -8.12
N GLY A 25 28.49 9.12 -8.38
CA GLY A 25 29.83 9.40 -7.86
C GLY A 25 30.08 8.93 -6.44
N ASN A 26 29.20 8.13 -5.86
CA ASN A 26 29.38 7.59 -4.51
C ASN A 26 30.00 6.20 -4.56
N PHE A 27 30.89 5.90 -3.62
CA PHE A 27 31.57 4.60 -3.54
C PHE A 27 31.26 3.90 -2.22
N THR A 28 30.95 2.61 -2.28
CA THR A 28 30.68 1.78 -1.10
C THR A 28 31.92 1.61 -0.21
N SER A 29 33.14 1.80 -0.76
CA SER A 29 34.38 1.79 -0.03
C SER A 29 34.54 2.92 0.99
N GLU A 30 33.75 3.98 0.84
CA GLU A 30 33.74 5.13 1.75
C GLU A 30 32.78 4.95 2.94
N TRP A 31 32.00 3.86 2.94
CA TRP A 31 31.08 3.58 4.03
C TRP A 31 31.83 3.28 5.31
N LYS A 32 31.53 4.04 6.35
CA LYS A 32 32.10 3.84 7.67
C LYS A 32 30.98 3.44 8.64
N TYR A 33 31.23 2.36 9.37
CA TYR A 33 30.34 1.96 10.44
C TYR A 33 30.68 2.74 11.71
N GLU A 34 29.72 3.48 12.21
CA GLU A 34 29.83 4.22 13.46
C GLU A 34 28.79 3.73 14.47
N THR A 35 29.26 3.10 15.55
CA THR A 35 28.40 2.50 16.58
C THR A 35 27.52 3.53 17.28
N SER A 36 28.02 4.75 17.48
CA SER A 36 27.27 5.87 18.10
C SER A 36 26.07 6.25 17.24
N LEU A 37 26.28 6.42 15.94
CA LEU A 37 25.23 6.74 14.98
C LEU A 37 24.22 5.58 14.87
N ALA A 38 24.68 4.33 14.80
CA ALA A 38 23.81 3.17 14.74
C ALA A 38 22.89 3.07 15.98
N LYS A 39 23.44 3.26 17.18
CA LYS A 39 22.66 3.31 18.43
C LYS A 39 21.67 4.47 18.46
N TYR A 40 22.09 5.65 18.00
CA TYR A 40 21.22 6.82 17.90
C TYR A 40 20.04 6.55 16.95
N LEU A 41 20.31 6.04 15.76
CA LEU A 41 19.26 5.70 14.78
C LEU A 41 18.30 4.65 15.33
N LEU A 42 18.79 3.56 15.91
CA LEU A 42 17.95 2.52 16.50
C LEU A 42 17.07 3.06 17.62
N LYS A 43 17.65 3.89 18.51
CA LYS A 43 16.90 4.50 19.62
C LYS A 43 15.79 5.42 19.14
N HIS A 44 15.94 6.11 18.00
CA HIS A 44 14.95 7.03 17.50
C HIS A 44 13.98 6.39 16.49
N SER A 45 14.39 5.28 15.86
CA SER A 45 13.57 4.60 14.84
C SER A 45 12.71 3.46 15.41
N TRP A 46 12.97 2.96 16.62
CA TRP A 46 12.22 1.85 17.19
C TRP A 46 10.69 2.10 17.27
N PRO A 47 10.20 3.35 17.58
CA PRO A 47 8.75 3.58 17.61
C PRO A 47 8.14 3.44 16.21
N LEU A 48 8.88 3.84 15.15
CA LEU A 48 8.46 3.68 13.77
C LEU A 48 8.42 2.21 13.37
N ALA A 49 9.43 1.42 13.77
CA ALA A 49 9.44 -0.02 13.53
C ALA A 49 8.26 -0.72 14.23
N PHE A 50 7.98 -0.35 15.47
CA PHE A 50 6.83 -0.88 16.21
C PHE A 50 5.51 -0.51 15.53
N SER A 51 5.35 0.74 15.11
CA SER A 51 4.18 1.19 14.36
C SER A 51 4.01 0.40 13.05
N ALA A 52 5.10 0.16 12.31
CA ALA A 52 5.06 -0.62 11.08
C ALA A 52 4.62 -2.08 11.32
N ILE A 53 5.08 -2.69 12.43
CA ILE A 53 4.63 -4.04 12.83
C ILE A 53 3.13 -4.03 13.13
N LEU A 54 2.65 -3.06 13.92
CA LEU A 54 1.22 -2.96 14.26
C LEU A 54 0.35 -2.77 12.99
N VAL A 55 0.77 -1.92 12.07
CA VAL A 55 0.08 -1.74 10.78
C VAL A 55 0.05 -3.06 9.99
N THR A 56 1.17 -3.78 9.94
CA THR A 56 1.23 -5.07 9.24
C THR A 56 0.28 -6.10 9.87
N VAL A 57 0.25 -6.19 11.20
CA VAL A 57 -0.69 -7.07 11.92
C VAL A 57 -2.13 -6.65 11.63
N TYR A 58 -2.44 -5.35 11.71
CA TYR A 58 -3.76 -4.82 11.39
C TYR A 58 -4.20 -5.18 9.97
N MET A 59 -3.33 -5.02 8.99
CA MET A 59 -3.64 -5.34 7.58
C MET A 59 -3.83 -6.84 7.33
N LYS A 60 -3.19 -7.71 8.12
CA LYS A 60 -3.23 -9.17 7.93
C LYS A 60 -4.16 -9.91 8.88
N ILE A 61 -4.66 -9.25 9.94
CA ILE A 61 -5.50 -9.91 10.95
C ILE A 61 -6.77 -10.54 10.35
N GLY A 62 -7.38 -9.87 9.37
CA GLY A 62 -8.56 -10.39 8.67
C GLY A 62 -8.27 -11.72 7.94
N GLN A 63 -7.12 -11.83 7.29
CA GLN A 63 -6.70 -13.07 6.63
C GLN A 63 -6.45 -14.19 7.64
N LEU A 64 -5.78 -13.89 8.75
CA LEU A 64 -5.54 -14.85 9.84
C LEU A 64 -6.85 -15.35 10.49
N MET A 65 -7.81 -14.44 10.67
CA MET A 65 -9.13 -14.81 11.20
C MET A 65 -9.90 -15.70 10.23
N VAL A 66 -9.90 -15.37 8.94
CA VAL A 66 -10.56 -16.20 7.92
C VAL A 66 -9.94 -17.62 7.91
N GLU A 67 -8.62 -17.73 7.96
CA GLU A 67 -7.93 -19.00 8.01
C GLU A 67 -8.33 -19.81 9.25
N SER A 68 -8.32 -19.17 10.42
CA SER A 68 -8.58 -19.86 11.69
C SER A 68 -10.03 -20.31 11.86
N PHE A 69 -11.01 -19.59 11.31
CA PHE A 69 -12.43 -19.91 11.47
C PHE A 69 -13.01 -20.69 10.29
N LEU A 70 -12.55 -20.45 9.07
CA LEU A 70 -13.13 -20.99 7.85
C LEU A 70 -12.17 -21.91 7.07
N GLY A 71 -10.91 -21.99 7.51
CA GLY A 71 -9.90 -22.85 6.92
C GLY A 71 -9.20 -22.28 5.68
N VAL A 72 -8.22 -23.03 5.19
CA VAL A 72 -7.29 -22.62 4.12
C VAL A 72 -8.01 -22.36 2.78
N GLY A 73 -9.07 -23.11 2.46
CA GLY A 73 -9.83 -22.89 1.22
C GLY A 73 -10.49 -21.52 1.19
N ALA A 74 -11.14 -21.11 2.28
CA ALA A 74 -11.76 -19.80 2.40
C ALA A 74 -10.69 -18.68 2.40
N LEU A 75 -9.53 -18.90 3.03
CA LEU A 75 -8.40 -17.99 2.96
C LEU A 75 -7.93 -17.79 1.52
N GLY A 76 -7.87 -18.87 0.72
CA GLY A 76 -7.51 -18.77 -0.70
C GLY A 76 -8.41 -17.80 -1.47
N ILE A 77 -9.73 -17.97 -1.33
CA ILE A 77 -10.72 -17.09 -1.96
C ILE A 77 -10.59 -15.66 -1.43
N TYR A 78 -10.53 -15.48 -0.11
CA TYR A 78 -10.42 -14.16 0.51
C TYR A 78 -9.13 -13.42 0.13
N SER A 79 -8.02 -14.14 -0.01
CA SER A 79 -6.73 -13.54 -0.43
C SER A 79 -6.80 -12.98 -1.84
N THR A 80 -7.54 -13.59 -2.77
CA THR A 80 -7.76 -13.03 -4.11
C THR A 80 -8.57 -11.74 -4.04
N VAL A 81 -9.58 -11.68 -3.19
CA VAL A 81 -10.39 -10.48 -2.93
C VAL A 81 -9.53 -9.34 -2.41
N VAL A 82 -8.72 -9.62 -1.38
CA VAL A 82 -7.81 -8.63 -0.78
C VAL A 82 -6.84 -8.09 -1.83
N ASN A 83 -6.23 -8.94 -2.64
CA ASN A 83 -5.30 -8.52 -3.69
C ASN A 83 -5.95 -7.54 -4.69
N TRP A 84 -7.17 -7.83 -5.15
CA TRP A 84 -7.91 -6.91 -6.04
C TRP A 84 -8.30 -5.61 -5.34
N SER A 85 -8.73 -5.69 -4.10
CA SER A 85 -9.16 -4.53 -3.32
C SER A 85 -7.99 -3.60 -2.97
N GLU A 86 -6.84 -4.18 -2.58
CA GLU A 86 -5.64 -3.42 -2.19
C GLU A 86 -4.83 -2.91 -3.39
N SER A 87 -5.06 -3.43 -4.59
CA SER A 87 -4.34 -3.00 -5.81
C SER A 87 -4.43 -1.50 -6.09
N TRP A 88 -5.43 -0.83 -5.55
CA TRP A 88 -5.67 0.60 -5.75
C TRP A 88 -5.05 1.49 -4.68
N TYR A 89 -4.51 0.91 -3.59
CA TYR A 89 -4.00 1.66 -2.43
C TYR A 89 -2.75 2.50 -2.73
N PHE A 90 -2.08 2.27 -3.85
CA PHE A 90 -0.99 3.13 -4.29
C PHE A 90 -1.46 4.52 -4.74
N ILE A 91 -2.73 4.65 -5.19
CA ILE A 91 -3.27 5.91 -5.73
C ILE A 91 -3.30 7.02 -4.67
N PRO A 92 -3.92 6.83 -3.48
CA PRO A 92 -3.92 7.88 -2.46
C PRO A 92 -2.51 8.24 -2.01
N VAL A 93 -1.60 7.28 -1.88
CA VAL A 93 -0.20 7.55 -1.55
C VAL A 93 0.47 8.43 -2.60
N ALA A 94 0.25 8.16 -3.89
CA ALA A 94 0.78 8.97 -4.99
C ALA A 94 0.20 10.39 -4.98
N ILE A 95 -1.10 10.54 -4.72
CA ILE A 95 -1.77 11.86 -4.62
C ILE A 95 -1.18 12.65 -3.45
N VAL A 96 -1.17 12.07 -2.24
CA VAL A 96 -0.65 12.73 -1.04
C VAL A 96 0.80 13.17 -1.25
N THR A 97 1.68 12.28 -1.68
CA THR A 97 3.10 12.60 -1.88
C THR A 97 3.32 13.69 -2.92
N SER A 98 2.49 13.76 -3.96
CA SER A 98 2.58 14.79 -5.00
C SER A 98 2.08 16.15 -4.54
N VAL A 99 1.01 16.19 -3.75
CA VAL A 99 0.34 17.44 -3.33
C VAL A 99 0.91 17.96 -2.01
N PHE A 100 1.51 17.11 -1.18
CA PHE A 100 2.03 17.44 0.15
C PHE A 100 2.94 18.68 0.19
N PRO A 101 3.96 18.85 -0.71
CA PRO A 101 4.81 20.05 -0.69
C PRO A 101 4.01 21.33 -0.92
N ALA A 102 3.00 21.27 -1.81
CA ALA A 102 2.17 22.41 -2.13
C ALA A 102 1.23 22.79 -0.97
N ILE A 103 0.71 21.81 -0.23
CA ILE A 103 -0.09 22.01 0.99
C ILE A 103 0.77 22.62 2.09
N MET A 104 1.98 22.09 2.31
CA MET A 104 2.89 22.59 3.34
C MET A 104 3.35 24.03 3.09
N ASN A 105 3.60 24.40 1.83
CA ASN A 105 3.92 25.78 1.47
C ASN A 105 2.71 26.71 1.74
N ALA A 106 1.51 26.30 1.34
CA ALA A 106 0.31 27.08 1.59
C ALA A 106 0.04 27.28 3.09
N ARG A 107 0.34 26.28 3.92
CA ARG A 107 0.20 26.37 5.39
C ARG A 107 1.05 27.49 6.00
N ARG A 108 2.20 27.80 5.40
CA ARG A 108 3.11 28.86 5.90
C ARG A 108 2.65 30.24 5.50
N ASP A 109 2.11 30.38 4.29
CA ASP A 109 1.92 31.66 3.65
C ASP A 109 0.45 32.14 3.66
N ASP A 110 -0.52 31.22 3.59
CA ASP A 110 -1.96 31.55 3.43
C ASP A 110 -2.86 30.44 3.99
N PRO A 111 -3.48 30.65 5.17
CA PRO A 111 -4.38 29.67 5.79
C PRO A 111 -5.62 29.32 4.95
N LEU A 112 -6.17 30.25 4.18
CA LEU A 112 -7.34 30.01 3.34
C LEU A 112 -6.96 29.10 2.16
N ARG A 113 -5.81 29.35 1.57
CA ARG A 113 -5.24 28.54 0.49
C ARG A 113 -4.89 27.15 0.97
N TYR A 114 -4.41 27.01 2.21
CA TYR A 114 -4.16 25.73 2.83
C TYR A 114 -5.43 24.90 2.96
N GLN A 115 -6.50 25.48 3.55
CA GLN A 115 -7.79 24.80 3.69
C GLN A 115 -8.37 24.38 2.34
N LYS A 116 -8.35 25.30 1.37
CA LYS A 116 -8.85 24.98 0.03
C LYS A 116 -8.12 23.79 -0.60
N ARG A 117 -6.78 23.78 -0.58
CA ARG A 117 -6.00 22.68 -1.15
C ARG A 117 -6.23 21.36 -0.44
N LEU A 118 -6.42 21.40 0.87
CA LEU A 118 -6.74 20.22 1.66
C LEU A 118 -8.10 19.65 1.27
N THR A 119 -9.11 20.51 1.16
CA THR A 119 -10.45 20.11 0.73
C THR A 119 -10.44 19.57 -0.69
N ASP A 120 -9.82 20.27 -1.64
CA ASP A 120 -9.70 19.83 -3.04
C ASP A 120 -9.02 18.43 -3.14
N MET A 121 -8.02 18.17 -2.29
CA MET A 121 -7.35 16.85 -2.23
C MET A 121 -8.31 15.76 -1.71
N TYR A 122 -9.04 16.02 -0.63
CA TYR A 122 -10.02 15.07 -0.09
C TYR A 122 -11.17 14.82 -1.06
N ASP A 123 -11.69 15.85 -1.70
CA ASP A 123 -12.74 15.73 -2.72
C ASP A 123 -12.28 14.84 -3.88
N LEU A 124 -11.06 15.05 -4.35
CA LEU A 124 -10.47 14.21 -5.38
C LEU A 124 -10.34 12.75 -4.92
N MET A 125 -9.89 12.51 -3.69
CA MET A 125 -9.75 11.16 -3.13
C MET A 125 -11.11 10.46 -3.00
N VAL A 126 -12.14 11.18 -2.54
CA VAL A 126 -13.51 10.65 -2.45
C VAL A 126 -14.02 10.29 -3.84
N LEU A 127 -13.87 11.18 -4.80
CA LEU A 127 -14.34 10.95 -6.17
C LEU A 127 -13.69 9.72 -6.80
N ILE A 128 -12.37 9.61 -6.69
CA ILE A 128 -11.61 8.47 -7.23
C ILE A 128 -12.00 7.18 -6.52
N SER A 129 -12.04 7.18 -5.20
CA SER A 129 -12.34 5.97 -4.42
C SER A 129 -13.76 5.46 -4.65
N LEU A 130 -14.75 6.35 -4.73
CA LEU A 130 -16.12 5.99 -5.07
C LEU A 130 -16.22 5.47 -6.51
N GLY A 131 -15.53 6.11 -7.46
CA GLY A 131 -15.48 5.66 -8.85
C GLY A 131 -14.92 4.24 -8.94
N ILE A 132 -13.82 3.94 -8.25
CA ILE A 132 -13.22 2.61 -8.19
C ILE A 132 -14.18 1.62 -7.52
N ALA A 133 -14.78 1.98 -6.38
CA ALA A 133 -15.67 1.09 -5.64
C ALA A 133 -16.89 0.69 -6.47
N ILE A 134 -17.53 1.65 -7.14
CA ILE A 134 -18.67 1.40 -8.03
C ILE A 134 -18.24 0.52 -9.21
N LEU A 135 -17.19 0.91 -9.93
CA LEU A 135 -16.71 0.18 -11.09
C LEU A 135 -16.34 -1.27 -10.73
N MET A 136 -15.58 -1.47 -9.66
CA MET A 136 -15.15 -2.79 -9.22
C MET A 136 -16.29 -3.64 -8.66
N SER A 137 -17.30 -3.03 -8.03
CA SER A 137 -18.50 -3.76 -7.59
C SER A 137 -19.25 -4.38 -8.77
N PHE A 138 -19.38 -3.66 -9.88
CA PHE A 138 -19.99 -4.20 -11.10
C PHE A 138 -19.05 -5.16 -11.85
N ALA A 139 -17.76 -4.86 -11.88
CA ALA A 139 -16.78 -5.68 -12.57
C ALA A 139 -16.46 -7.00 -11.85
N SER A 140 -16.72 -7.11 -10.55
CA SER A 140 -16.34 -8.24 -9.71
C SER A 140 -16.77 -9.59 -10.28
N THR A 141 -18.01 -9.71 -10.75
CA THR A 141 -18.54 -10.95 -11.34
C THR A 141 -17.76 -11.33 -12.62
N TYR A 142 -17.50 -10.37 -13.50
CA TYR A 142 -16.75 -10.61 -14.73
C TYR A 142 -15.29 -10.98 -14.44
N ILE A 143 -14.64 -10.31 -13.46
CA ILE A 143 -13.27 -10.62 -13.04
C ILE A 143 -13.18 -12.09 -12.61
N TYR A 144 -14.07 -12.55 -11.73
CA TYR A 144 -14.01 -13.91 -11.24
C TYR A 144 -14.39 -14.95 -12.29
N GLN A 145 -15.29 -14.63 -13.22
CA GLN A 145 -15.65 -15.53 -14.31
C GLN A 145 -14.53 -15.72 -15.35
N TYR A 146 -13.75 -14.68 -15.63
CA TYR A 146 -12.72 -14.74 -16.68
C TYR A 146 -11.32 -15.10 -16.15
N PHE A 147 -10.97 -14.71 -14.94
CA PHE A 147 -9.61 -14.87 -14.42
C PHE A 147 -9.45 -15.98 -13.39
N TYR A 148 -10.53 -16.53 -12.87
CA TYR A 148 -10.48 -17.53 -11.81
C TYR A 148 -11.30 -18.77 -12.16
N ALA A 149 -10.93 -19.91 -11.54
CA ALA A 149 -11.71 -21.15 -11.64
C ALA A 149 -13.04 -21.04 -10.86
N ALA A 150 -14.01 -21.89 -11.23
CA ALA A 150 -15.35 -21.85 -10.66
C ALA A 150 -15.40 -21.96 -9.12
N GLU A 151 -14.41 -22.60 -8.51
CA GLU A 151 -14.25 -22.70 -7.05
C GLU A 151 -14.05 -21.35 -6.35
N PHE A 152 -13.59 -20.32 -7.06
CA PHE A 152 -13.39 -18.95 -6.56
C PHE A 152 -14.61 -18.05 -6.81
N ALA A 153 -15.70 -18.53 -7.39
CA ALA A 153 -16.84 -17.70 -7.78
C ALA A 153 -17.45 -16.88 -6.62
N GLU A 154 -17.41 -17.40 -5.40
CA GLU A 154 -17.87 -16.67 -4.20
C GLU A 154 -17.06 -15.40 -3.93
N GLY A 155 -15.82 -15.35 -4.39
CA GLY A 155 -14.96 -14.17 -4.28
C GLY A 155 -15.54 -12.93 -4.95
N ALA A 156 -16.33 -13.09 -6.02
CA ALA A 156 -17.00 -11.98 -6.70
C ALA A 156 -17.92 -11.20 -5.76
N LYS A 157 -18.74 -11.92 -4.99
CA LYS A 157 -19.66 -11.32 -4.00
C LYS A 157 -18.89 -10.66 -2.86
N ILE A 158 -17.84 -11.30 -2.39
CA ILE A 158 -17.00 -10.75 -1.32
C ILE A 158 -16.28 -9.48 -1.82
N LEU A 159 -15.73 -9.49 -3.04
CA LEU A 159 -15.06 -8.35 -3.64
C LEU A 159 -16.00 -7.15 -3.78
N SER A 160 -17.24 -7.36 -4.26
CA SER A 160 -18.22 -6.28 -4.45
C SER A 160 -18.55 -5.54 -3.14
N ILE A 161 -18.38 -6.19 -1.99
CA ILE A 161 -18.56 -5.57 -0.66
C ILE A 161 -17.23 -5.03 -0.13
N HIS A 162 -16.16 -5.82 -0.20
CA HIS A 162 -14.87 -5.49 0.40
C HIS A 162 -14.22 -4.24 -0.22
N ILE A 163 -14.43 -4.00 -1.52
CA ILE A 163 -13.87 -2.84 -2.22
C ILE A 163 -14.29 -1.49 -1.60
N TRP A 164 -15.46 -1.44 -0.95
CA TRP A 164 -15.94 -0.23 -0.28
C TRP A 164 -15.11 0.16 0.94
N ALA A 165 -14.39 -0.80 1.55
CA ALA A 165 -13.43 -0.49 2.61
C ALA A 165 -12.29 0.40 2.09
N GLY A 166 -11.96 0.31 0.81
CA GLY A 166 -10.98 1.16 0.15
C GLY A 166 -11.31 2.65 0.22
N VAL A 167 -12.60 3.03 0.22
CA VAL A 167 -13.01 4.43 0.36
C VAL A 167 -12.50 5.03 1.66
N PHE A 168 -12.60 4.27 2.75
CA PHE A 168 -12.11 4.71 4.06
C PHE A 168 -10.57 4.73 4.12
N VAL A 169 -9.91 3.82 3.42
CA VAL A 169 -8.44 3.82 3.31
C VAL A 169 -7.95 5.06 2.56
N PHE A 170 -8.62 5.47 1.49
CA PHE A 170 -8.29 6.70 0.76
C PHE A 170 -8.44 7.94 1.65
N LEU A 171 -9.46 8.00 2.51
CA LEU A 171 -9.66 9.12 3.43
C LEU A 171 -8.71 9.12 4.63
N GLY A 172 -8.15 7.97 4.99
CA GLY A 172 -7.22 7.81 6.10
C GLY A 172 -5.74 7.93 5.72
N SER A 173 -5.42 8.20 4.46
CA SER A 173 -4.04 8.25 3.93
C SER A 173 -3.31 9.61 4.10
#